data_613658cbfd718607f027a7d798bc79f0
#
_entry.id   613658cbfd718607f027a7d798bc79f0
#
_cell.length_a   1.000
_cell.length_b   1.000
_cell.length_c   1.000
_cell.angle_alpha   90.00
_cell.angle_beta   90.00
_cell.angle_gamma   90.00
#
_symmetry.space_group_name_H-M   'P 1'
#
loop_
_entity.id
_entity.type
_entity.pdbx_description
1 polymer ?
#
loop_
_entity_poly.entity_id
_entity_poly.type
_entity_poly.pdbx_seq_one_letter_code
_entity_poly.pdbx_strand_id
1 'polypeptide(L)'
;MDSFIAARAATIDIATLMALILSAVSAIAAIAAVIASLHVHYKDGLPSLVVYLYHNRDQGATELVLANVGKGVARNVQIRGLDESFVQASLLKSVNRSFAFRGVSCLAPGVELRTVVVAGAQGIKECEGKRCEVTVTYEEAGFVRKSHKSECPFSLGYEDLAHSVYVISDLHRIR
;
A
#
# COMPACT_ATOMS: atom_id res chain seq x y z
N MET A 1 -40.31 61.98 6.73
CA MET A 1 -40.76 60.58 6.58
C MET A 1 -39.84 59.79 5.65
N ASP A 2 -39.29 60.46 4.63
CA ASP A 2 -38.43 59.81 3.62
C ASP A 2 -37.04 59.35 4.12
N SER A 3 -36.48 60.05 5.09
CA SER A 3 -35.17 59.66 5.66
C SER A 3 -35.21 58.37 6.48
N PHE A 4 -36.37 58.06 7.06
CA PHE A 4 -36.55 56.84 7.86
C PHE A 4 -36.70 55.60 6.97
N ILE A 5 -37.32 55.76 5.80
CA ILE A 5 -37.52 54.70 4.79
C ILE A 5 -36.15 54.40 4.12
N ALA A 6 -35.38 55.43 3.77
CA ALA A 6 -34.07 55.29 3.18
C ALA A 6 -33.05 54.59 4.13
N ALA A 7 -33.06 54.91 5.43
CA ALA A 7 -32.22 54.25 6.44
C ALA A 7 -32.59 52.76 6.62
N ARG A 8 -33.88 52.43 6.52
CA ARG A 8 -34.34 51.04 6.63
C ARG A 8 -34.01 50.20 5.38
N ALA A 9 -34.04 50.81 4.20
CA ALA A 9 -33.60 50.16 2.98
C ALA A 9 -32.09 49.86 2.99
N ALA A 10 -31.28 50.83 3.43
CA ALA A 10 -29.82 50.62 3.55
C ALA A 10 -29.43 49.54 4.56
N THR A 11 -30.17 49.39 5.66
CA THR A 11 -29.93 48.31 6.63
C THR A 11 -30.36 46.92 6.12
N ILE A 12 -31.40 46.87 5.28
CA ILE A 12 -31.78 45.63 4.62
C ILE A 12 -30.72 45.17 3.60
N ASP A 13 -30.19 46.12 2.84
CA ASP A 13 -29.13 45.82 1.86
C ASP A 13 -27.85 45.30 2.51
N ILE A 14 -27.41 45.90 3.63
CA ILE A 14 -26.25 45.45 4.38
C ILE A 14 -26.49 44.05 4.97
N ALA A 15 -27.65 43.80 5.54
CA ALA A 15 -27.99 42.49 6.09
C ALA A 15 -28.01 41.40 5.01
N THR A 16 -28.54 41.74 3.84
CA THR A 16 -28.58 40.87 2.68
C THR A 16 -27.19 40.56 2.16
N LEU A 17 -26.32 41.55 2.08
CA LEU A 17 -24.91 41.39 1.68
C LEU A 17 -24.16 40.49 2.65
N MET A 18 -24.31 40.68 3.96
CA MET A 18 -23.69 39.86 4.99
C MET A 18 -24.19 38.40 4.92
N ALA A 19 -25.49 38.19 4.71
CA ALA A 19 -26.05 36.85 4.53
C ALA A 19 -25.49 36.14 3.29
N LEU A 20 -25.31 36.85 2.18
CA LEU A 20 -24.67 36.34 0.96
C LEU A 20 -23.22 35.93 1.20
N ILE A 21 -22.43 36.77 1.88
CA ILE A 21 -21.03 36.46 2.22
C ILE A 21 -20.96 35.22 3.11
N LEU A 22 -21.82 35.13 4.14
CA LEU A 22 -21.84 34.01 5.06
C LEU A 22 -22.21 32.70 4.34
N SER A 23 -23.19 32.79 3.43
CA SER A 23 -23.61 31.67 2.58
C SER A 23 -22.47 31.20 1.67
N ALA A 24 -21.74 32.10 1.04
CA ALA A 24 -20.61 31.77 0.19
C ALA A 24 -19.48 31.11 0.98
N VAL A 25 -19.14 31.62 2.17
CA VAL A 25 -18.13 31.02 3.06
C VAL A 25 -18.55 29.60 3.48
N SER A 26 -19.82 29.41 3.87
CA SER A 26 -20.36 28.10 4.23
C SER A 26 -20.28 27.11 3.06
N ALA A 27 -20.61 27.55 1.84
CA ALA A 27 -20.51 26.70 0.65
C ALA A 27 -19.06 26.26 0.37
N ILE A 28 -18.10 27.18 0.47
CA ILE A 28 -16.67 26.87 0.30
C ILE A 28 -16.21 25.87 1.37
N ALA A 29 -16.57 26.08 2.62
CA ALA A 29 -16.23 25.18 3.73
C ALA A 29 -16.83 23.76 3.51
N ALA A 30 -18.06 23.68 3.05
CA ALA A 30 -18.71 22.40 2.74
C ALA A 30 -17.98 21.65 1.60
N ILE A 31 -17.60 22.36 0.52
CA ILE A 31 -16.85 21.77 -0.59
C ILE A 31 -15.48 21.27 -0.09
N ALA A 32 -14.76 22.05 0.71
CA ALA A 32 -13.49 21.66 1.27
C ALA A 32 -13.60 20.41 2.16
N ALA A 33 -14.64 20.32 2.98
CA ALA A 33 -14.92 19.16 3.82
C ALA A 33 -15.20 17.89 2.98
N VAL A 34 -15.96 18.00 1.89
CA VAL A 34 -16.23 16.89 0.97
C VAL A 34 -14.93 16.42 0.30
N ILE A 35 -14.10 17.34 -0.19
CA ILE A 35 -12.80 17.00 -0.81
C ILE A 35 -11.89 16.29 0.20
N ALA A 36 -11.80 16.79 1.43
CA ALA A 36 -11.02 16.18 2.50
C ALA A 36 -11.52 14.77 2.82
N SER A 37 -12.84 14.59 2.95
CA SER A 37 -13.45 13.28 3.21
C SER A 37 -13.16 12.28 2.08
N LEU A 38 -13.32 12.70 0.83
CA LEU A 38 -13.01 11.86 -0.33
C LEU A 38 -11.53 11.47 -0.37
N HIS A 39 -10.63 12.37 0.00
CA HIS A 39 -9.21 12.10 0.04
C HIS A 39 -8.84 11.05 1.10
N VAL A 40 -9.43 11.13 2.29
CA VAL A 40 -9.26 10.14 3.36
C VAL A 40 -9.78 8.77 2.92
N HIS A 41 -11.02 8.72 2.40
CA HIS A 41 -11.59 7.47 1.90
C HIS A 41 -10.78 6.84 0.76
N TYR A 42 -10.22 7.66 -0.11
CA TYR A 42 -9.35 7.16 -1.17
C TYR A 42 -8.08 6.53 -0.62
N LYS A 43 -7.39 7.18 0.32
CA LYS A 43 -6.18 6.63 0.95
C LYS A 43 -6.46 5.33 1.71
N ASP A 44 -7.59 5.25 2.39
CA ASP A 44 -7.99 4.04 3.11
C ASP A 44 -8.30 2.85 2.19
N GLY A 45 -8.62 3.13 0.93
CA GLY A 45 -8.90 2.11 -0.08
C GLY A 45 -7.68 1.62 -0.86
N LEU A 46 -6.46 2.07 -0.54
CA LEU A 46 -5.27 1.68 -1.27
C LEU A 46 -4.77 0.28 -0.88
N PRO A 47 -4.14 -0.45 -1.83
CA PRO A 47 -3.41 -1.68 -1.52
C PRO A 47 -2.16 -1.34 -0.70
N SER A 48 -1.76 -2.26 0.16
CA SER A 48 -0.50 -2.19 0.90
C SER A 48 0.14 -3.57 0.86
N LEU A 49 1.21 -3.71 0.08
CA LEU A 49 1.87 -4.98 -0.10
C LEU A 49 3.03 -5.12 0.87
N VAL A 50 3.17 -6.30 1.44
CA VAL A 50 4.30 -6.70 2.27
C VAL A 50 4.89 -8.00 1.74
N VAL A 51 6.22 -8.09 1.79
CA VAL A 51 6.97 -9.31 1.47
C VAL A 51 7.84 -9.67 2.66
N TYR A 52 7.77 -10.93 3.07
CA TYR A 52 8.55 -11.43 4.20
C TYR A 52 8.85 -12.92 4.05
N LEU A 53 9.82 -13.39 4.83
CA LEU A 53 10.08 -14.82 4.99
C LEU A 53 9.32 -15.35 6.21
N TYR A 54 8.65 -16.47 6.03
CA TYR A 54 7.98 -17.19 7.10
C TYR A 54 8.62 -18.57 7.29
N HIS A 55 9.12 -18.83 8.49
CA HIS A 55 9.64 -20.16 8.80
C HIS A 55 8.55 -21.03 9.40
N ASN A 56 8.11 -22.02 8.62
CA ASN A 56 7.17 -23.03 9.06
C ASN A 56 7.94 -24.15 9.78
N ARG A 57 7.91 -24.11 11.11
CA ARG A 57 8.63 -25.09 11.95
C ARG A 57 8.13 -26.51 11.79
N ASP A 58 6.81 -26.69 11.58
CA ASP A 58 6.19 -28.01 11.46
C ASP A 58 6.62 -28.71 10.18
N GLN A 59 6.87 -27.96 9.13
CA GLN A 59 7.33 -28.47 7.84
C GLN A 59 8.85 -28.39 7.66
N GLY A 60 9.56 -27.70 8.57
CA GLY A 60 10.98 -27.41 8.42
C GLY A 60 11.31 -26.66 7.14
N ALA A 61 10.42 -25.77 6.72
CA ALA A 61 10.53 -25.04 5.46
C ALA A 61 10.43 -23.53 5.69
N THR A 62 11.14 -22.77 4.86
CA THR A 62 11.02 -21.32 4.81
C THR A 62 10.28 -20.91 3.55
N GLU A 63 9.26 -20.14 3.73
CA GLU A 63 8.36 -19.66 2.69
C GLU A 63 8.59 -18.16 2.45
N LEU A 64 8.64 -17.76 1.18
CA LEU A 64 8.47 -16.37 0.78
C LEU A 64 6.98 -16.09 0.74
N VAL A 65 6.55 -15.08 1.47
CA VAL A 65 5.15 -14.66 1.57
C VAL A 65 5.00 -13.29 0.96
N LEU A 66 4.02 -13.15 0.07
CA LEU A 66 3.56 -11.87 -0.48
C LEU A 66 2.12 -11.67 -0.01
N ALA A 67 1.86 -10.65 0.77
CA ALA A 67 0.54 -10.37 1.33
C ALA A 67 0.06 -8.96 0.98
N ASN A 68 -1.24 -8.83 0.74
CA ASN A 68 -1.89 -7.52 0.65
C ASN A 68 -2.62 -7.22 1.97
N VAL A 69 -1.98 -6.43 2.82
CA VAL A 69 -2.53 -5.99 4.12
C VAL A 69 -3.37 -4.71 4.00
N GLY A 70 -3.42 -4.12 2.82
CA GLY A 70 -4.26 -2.96 2.52
C GLY A 70 -5.71 -3.33 2.25
N LYS A 71 -6.54 -2.33 1.99
CA LYS A 71 -7.96 -2.50 1.68
C LYS A 71 -8.25 -2.49 0.17
N GLY A 72 -7.30 -2.03 -0.63
CA GLY A 72 -7.42 -1.97 -2.09
C GLY A 72 -6.86 -3.21 -2.78
N VAL A 73 -7.23 -3.37 -4.04
CA VAL A 73 -6.71 -4.44 -4.91
C VAL A 73 -5.41 -3.96 -5.56
N ALA A 74 -4.33 -4.72 -5.41
CA ALA A 74 -3.09 -4.51 -6.14
C ALA A 74 -3.15 -5.24 -7.49
N ARG A 75 -2.74 -4.58 -8.57
CA ARG A 75 -2.71 -5.13 -9.93
C ARG A 75 -1.29 -5.18 -10.45
N ASN A 76 -1.03 -6.09 -11.39
CA ASN A 76 0.27 -6.24 -12.04
C ASN A 76 1.44 -6.29 -11.03
N VAL A 77 1.25 -7.08 -9.97
CA VAL A 77 2.23 -7.21 -8.88
C VAL A 77 3.44 -7.99 -9.36
N GLN A 78 4.63 -7.43 -9.19
CA GLN A 78 5.90 -8.05 -9.54
C GLN A 78 6.91 -7.87 -8.41
N ILE A 79 7.67 -8.91 -8.14
CA ILE A 79 8.82 -8.87 -7.24
C ILE A 79 10.08 -8.76 -8.11
N ARG A 80 10.90 -7.75 -7.89
CA ARG A 80 12.16 -7.51 -8.59
C ARG A 80 13.33 -7.59 -7.62
N GLY A 81 14.48 -7.99 -8.12
CA GLY A 81 15.70 -8.08 -7.31
C GLY A 81 15.83 -9.40 -6.54
N LEU A 82 14.85 -10.30 -6.61
CA LEU A 82 15.00 -11.63 -6.02
C LEU A 82 16.07 -12.40 -6.79
N ASP A 83 17.16 -12.73 -6.10
CA ASP A 83 18.26 -13.49 -6.68
C ASP A 83 17.97 -15.00 -6.63
N GLU A 84 18.29 -15.71 -7.69
CA GLU A 84 18.17 -17.17 -7.72
C GLU A 84 19.04 -17.85 -6.65
N SER A 85 20.16 -17.24 -6.28
CA SER A 85 21.03 -17.73 -5.19
C SER A 85 20.38 -17.69 -3.81
N PHE A 86 19.33 -16.86 -3.64
CA PHE A 86 18.53 -16.76 -2.43
C PHE A 86 17.59 -17.95 -2.23
N VAL A 87 17.34 -18.71 -3.29
CA VAL A 87 16.47 -19.88 -3.29
C VAL A 87 17.36 -21.14 -3.25
N GLN A 88 16.92 -22.16 -2.52
CA GLN A 88 17.60 -23.46 -2.52
C GLN A 88 17.58 -24.05 -3.93
N ALA A 89 18.74 -24.51 -4.41
CA ALA A 89 18.92 -24.97 -5.80
C ALA A 89 17.91 -26.05 -6.25
N SER A 90 17.56 -26.97 -5.36
CA SER A 90 16.57 -28.02 -5.63
C SER A 90 15.13 -27.50 -5.85
N LEU A 91 14.81 -26.32 -5.30
CA LEU A 91 13.49 -25.69 -5.37
C LEU A 91 13.39 -24.65 -6.50
N LEU A 92 14.50 -24.25 -7.09
CA LEU A 92 14.59 -23.16 -8.06
C LEU A 92 13.60 -23.33 -9.22
N LYS A 93 13.49 -24.54 -9.76
CA LYS A 93 12.55 -24.85 -10.85
C LYS A 93 11.08 -24.63 -10.47
N SER A 94 10.71 -24.89 -9.23
CA SER A 94 9.37 -24.67 -8.71
C SER A 94 9.11 -23.20 -8.47
N VAL A 95 10.06 -22.52 -7.81
CA VAL A 95 9.96 -21.09 -7.46
C VAL A 95 9.94 -20.20 -8.71
N ASN A 96 10.70 -20.55 -9.76
CA ASN A 96 10.68 -19.84 -11.05
C ASN A 96 9.31 -19.89 -11.76
N ARG A 97 8.44 -20.81 -11.39
CA ARG A 97 7.07 -20.90 -11.88
C ARG A 97 6.05 -20.20 -10.98
N SER A 98 6.46 -19.80 -9.79
CA SER A 98 5.61 -19.15 -8.79
C SER A 98 5.50 -17.65 -9.03
N PHE A 99 4.67 -17.01 -8.22
CA PHE A 99 4.51 -15.55 -8.20
C PHE A 99 5.82 -14.80 -7.93
N ALA A 100 6.78 -15.44 -7.27
CA ALA A 100 8.05 -14.82 -6.89
C ALA A 100 8.84 -14.28 -8.09
N PHE A 101 8.81 -15.01 -9.22
CA PHE A 101 9.49 -14.60 -10.47
C PHE A 101 8.54 -14.19 -11.58
N ARG A 102 7.30 -14.71 -11.59
CA ARG A 102 6.33 -14.41 -12.65
C ARG A 102 5.42 -13.25 -12.34
N GLY A 103 5.34 -12.87 -11.08
CA GLY A 103 4.37 -11.89 -10.62
C GLY A 103 2.94 -12.43 -10.56
N VAL A 104 2.00 -11.55 -10.27
CA VAL A 104 0.57 -11.83 -10.15
C VAL A 104 -0.23 -10.73 -10.80
N SER A 105 -1.22 -11.08 -11.60
CA SER A 105 -2.08 -10.10 -12.27
C SER A 105 -2.92 -9.28 -11.28
N CYS A 106 -3.31 -9.89 -10.15
CA CYS A 106 -4.19 -9.27 -9.17
C CYS A 106 -4.00 -9.91 -7.80
N LEU A 107 -3.90 -9.09 -6.74
CA LEU A 107 -3.85 -9.50 -5.34
C LEU A 107 -4.91 -8.75 -4.54
N ALA A 108 -5.96 -9.45 -4.13
CA ALA A 108 -7.06 -8.88 -3.38
C ALA A 108 -6.66 -8.56 -1.93
N PRO A 109 -7.39 -7.67 -1.23
CA PRO A 109 -7.19 -7.40 0.19
C PRO A 109 -7.23 -8.67 1.06
N GLY A 110 -6.30 -8.78 2.01
CA GLY A 110 -6.22 -9.92 2.92
C GLY A 110 -5.74 -11.23 2.30
N VAL A 111 -5.38 -11.25 1.01
CA VAL A 111 -4.86 -12.44 0.35
C VAL A 111 -3.35 -12.53 0.55
N GLU A 112 -2.90 -13.73 0.89
CA GLU A 112 -1.48 -14.11 0.99
C GLU A 112 -1.16 -15.18 -0.04
N LEU A 113 -0.03 -15.01 -0.72
CA LEU A 113 0.58 -16.01 -1.58
C LEU A 113 1.87 -16.49 -0.94
N ARG A 114 2.08 -17.79 -0.94
CA ARG A 114 3.25 -18.42 -0.32
C ARG A 114 3.96 -19.34 -1.29
N THR A 115 5.28 -19.32 -1.25
CA THR A 115 6.12 -20.26 -2.00
C THR A 115 7.32 -20.67 -1.15
N VAL A 116 7.59 -21.98 -1.10
CA VAL A 116 8.73 -22.51 -0.35
C VAL A 116 10.01 -22.14 -1.10
N VAL A 117 10.91 -21.44 -0.44
CA VAL A 117 12.21 -21.03 -0.98
C VAL A 117 13.37 -21.86 -0.43
N VAL A 118 13.19 -22.43 0.78
CA VAL A 118 14.15 -23.32 1.42
C VAL A 118 13.41 -24.43 2.15
N ALA A 119 13.88 -25.67 2.06
CA ALA A 119 13.30 -26.81 2.74
C ALA A 119 14.38 -27.68 3.42
N GLY A 120 14.07 -28.13 4.65
CA GLY A 120 14.93 -28.98 5.45
C GLY A 120 16.15 -28.28 6.05
N ALA A 121 16.74 -28.91 7.06
CA ALA A 121 17.87 -28.34 7.82
C ALA A 121 19.10 -28.06 6.96
N GLN A 122 19.33 -28.86 5.92
CA GLN A 122 20.44 -28.67 5.00
C GLN A 122 20.25 -27.45 4.12
N GLY A 123 19.02 -27.23 3.59
CA GLY A 123 18.71 -26.04 2.81
C GLY A 123 18.83 -24.76 3.62
N ILE A 124 18.44 -24.79 4.89
CA ILE A 124 18.62 -23.63 5.79
C ILE A 124 20.10 -23.30 5.94
N LYS A 125 20.98 -24.29 6.15
CA LYS A 125 22.43 -24.08 6.23
C LYS A 125 23.03 -23.53 4.94
N GLU A 126 22.57 -23.97 3.77
CA GLU A 126 23.02 -23.48 2.46
C GLU A 126 22.64 -22.01 2.21
N CYS A 127 21.56 -21.56 2.83
CA CYS A 127 21.03 -20.20 2.67
C CYS A 127 21.34 -19.29 3.86
N GLU A 128 21.92 -19.83 4.94
CA GLU A 128 22.30 -19.06 6.14
C GLU A 128 23.21 -17.88 5.77
N GLY A 129 22.96 -16.72 6.35
CA GLY A 129 23.70 -15.50 6.08
C GLY A 129 23.41 -14.81 4.76
N LYS A 130 22.59 -15.40 3.88
CA LYS A 130 22.21 -14.72 2.64
C LYS A 130 21.18 -13.64 2.90
N ARG A 131 21.37 -12.49 2.26
CA ARG A 131 20.45 -11.36 2.22
C ARG A 131 20.09 -11.03 0.79
N CYS A 132 18.87 -10.57 0.58
CA CYS A 132 18.38 -10.16 -0.71
C CYS A 132 17.51 -8.90 -0.56
N GLU A 133 17.78 -7.90 -1.36
CA GLU A 133 16.93 -6.73 -1.45
C GLU A 133 15.96 -6.91 -2.60
N VAL A 134 14.68 -6.86 -2.30
CA VAL A 134 13.62 -7.00 -3.29
C VAL A 134 12.78 -5.73 -3.35
N THR A 135 12.29 -5.42 -4.52
CA THR A 135 11.35 -4.34 -4.74
C THR A 135 10.05 -4.91 -5.27
N VAL A 136 8.96 -4.65 -4.58
CA VAL A 136 7.63 -5.00 -5.06
C VAL A 136 7.06 -3.83 -5.84
N THR A 137 6.70 -4.07 -7.09
CA THR A 137 6.04 -3.09 -7.95
C THR A 137 4.60 -3.53 -8.20
N TYR A 138 3.66 -2.60 -8.11
CA TYR A 138 2.26 -2.87 -8.38
C TYR A 138 1.54 -1.62 -8.87
N GLU A 139 0.37 -1.80 -9.44
CA GLU A 139 -0.49 -0.72 -9.90
C GLU A 139 -1.67 -0.55 -8.94
N GLU A 140 -1.94 0.70 -8.58
CA GLU A 140 -3.07 1.11 -7.77
C GLU A 140 -4.19 1.65 -8.64
N ALA A 141 -5.44 1.46 -8.25
CA ALA A 141 -6.56 2.13 -8.90
C ALA A 141 -6.53 3.62 -8.56
N GLY A 142 -6.21 4.47 -9.53
CA GLY A 142 -6.21 5.92 -9.35
C GLY A 142 -7.62 6.51 -9.21
N PHE A 143 -7.76 7.62 -8.48
CA PHE A 143 -9.02 8.34 -8.28
C PHE A 143 -9.65 8.82 -9.61
N VAL A 144 -8.84 9.07 -10.64
CA VAL A 144 -9.26 9.56 -11.96
C VAL A 144 -8.81 8.59 -13.07
N ARG A 145 -9.13 7.31 -12.97
CA ARG A 145 -8.83 6.26 -13.96
C ARG A 145 -7.34 6.10 -14.37
N LYS A 146 -6.41 6.78 -13.73
CA LYS A 146 -4.97 6.57 -13.95
C LYS A 146 -4.46 5.57 -12.92
N SER A 147 -3.95 4.44 -13.37
CA SER A 147 -3.21 3.52 -12.50
C SER A 147 -1.90 4.22 -12.06
N HIS A 148 -1.66 4.23 -10.77
CA HIS A 148 -0.38 4.64 -10.21
C HIS A 148 0.49 3.41 -10.00
N LYS A 149 1.75 3.51 -10.42
CA LYS A 149 2.73 2.46 -10.14
C LYS A 149 3.39 2.77 -8.81
N SER A 150 3.28 1.84 -7.88
CA SER A 150 3.90 1.94 -6.56
C SER A 150 5.10 1.01 -6.46
N GLU A 151 6.16 1.43 -5.77
CA GLU A 151 7.38 0.67 -5.56
C GLU A 151 7.70 0.62 -4.07
N CYS A 152 7.81 -0.59 -3.53
CA CYS A 152 8.11 -0.82 -2.12
C CYS A 152 9.38 -1.68 -1.99
N PRO A 153 10.48 -1.13 -1.46
CA PRO A 153 11.70 -1.88 -1.19
C PRO A 153 11.56 -2.69 0.10
N PHE A 154 12.10 -3.92 0.08
CA PHE A 154 12.17 -4.82 1.24
C PHE A 154 13.54 -5.46 1.31
N SER A 155 14.06 -5.64 2.52
CA SER A 155 15.27 -6.44 2.78
C SER A 155 14.84 -7.78 3.37
N LEU A 156 15.27 -8.86 2.73
CA LEU A 156 15.00 -10.23 3.15
C LEU A 156 16.30 -10.87 3.63
N GLY A 157 16.33 -11.41 4.83
CA GLY A 157 17.49 -12.10 5.39
C GLY A 157 17.10 -13.39 6.08
N TYR A 158 17.88 -14.45 5.88
CA TYR A 158 17.70 -15.70 6.61
C TYR A 158 18.21 -15.63 8.04
N GLU A 159 19.05 -14.65 8.38
CA GLU A 159 19.54 -14.41 9.74
C GLU A 159 18.41 -14.05 10.70
N ASP A 160 17.37 -13.36 10.19
CA ASP A 160 16.25 -12.91 10.98
C ASP A 160 15.25 -14.03 11.32
N LEU A 161 15.40 -15.22 10.71
CA LEU A 161 14.54 -16.38 10.98
C LEU A 161 14.77 -17.01 12.35
N ALA A 162 15.92 -16.76 12.98
CA ALA A 162 16.19 -17.19 14.35
C ALA A 162 15.42 -16.36 15.39
N HIS A 163 15.04 -15.14 15.02
CA HIS A 163 14.29 -14.21 15.85
C HIS A 163 13.15 -13.62 15.03
N SER A 164 11.95 -14.11 15.24
CA SER A 164 10.64 -13.65 14.73
C SER A 164 10.66 -12.43 13.82
N VAL A 165 10.44 -12.66 12.55
CA VAL A 165 10.48 -11.72 11.44
C VAL A 165 9.56 -10.53 11.62
N TYR A 166 10.10 -9.34 11.57
CA TYR A 166 9.33 -8.14 11.21
C TYR A 166 10.11 -7.36 10.16
N VAL A 167 9.66 -7.39 8.94
CA VAL A 167 10.08 -6.40 7.94
C VAL A 167 9.03 -5.29 7.96
N ILE A 168 9.36 -4.21 8.61
CA ILE A 168 8.58 -2.99 8.52
C ILE A 168 9.19 -2.20 7.37
N SER A 169 8.51 -2.13 6.25
CA SER A 169 8.82 -1.13 5.26
C SER A 169 8.43 0.22 5.85
N ASP A 170 9.38 1.14 5.95
CA ASP A 170 9.08 2.54 6.25
C ASP A 170 8.13 3.08 5.20
N LEU A 171 6.89 3.16 5.59
CA LEU A 171 5.82 3.84 4.89
C LEU A 171 6.15 5.33 4.83
N HIS A 172 6.16 5.84 3.63
CA HIS A 172 6.04 7.24 3.29
C HIS A 172 7.27 8.15 3.40
N ARG A 173 8.00 8.24 2.33
CA ARG A 173 8.38 9.57 1.85
C ARG A 173 7.42 10.00 0.75
N ILE A 174 6.33 10.62 1.18
CA ILE A 174 5.55 11.51 0.31
C ILE A 174 6.41 12.76 0.11
N ARG A 175 6.85 12.98 -1.09
CA ARG A 175 7.19 14.30 -1.62
C ARG A 175 6.22 14.65 -2.73
#